data_216c919e1c78da88c70ad50a8eb22dbd
#
_entry.id   216c919e1c78da88c70ad50a8eb22dbd
#
_cell.length_a   1.000
_cell.length_b   1.000
_cell.length_c   1.000
_cell.angle_alpha   90.00
_cell.angle_beta   90.00
_cell.angle_gamma   90.00
#
_symmetry.space_group_name_H-M   'P 1'
#
loop_
_entity.id
_entity.type
_entity.pdbx_description
1 polymer ?
#
loop_
_entity_poly.entity_id
_entity_poly.type
_entity_poly.pdbx_seq_one_letter_code
_entity_poly.pdbx_strand_id
1 'polypeptide(L)'
;MRPADTWKDYELLDATDGNRLERWGETLLIRPDPQVVWKTPKQSPLWAKADAIYHRSNQGGGEWEYRRRLPEKWKISCGEGEDKLTLIVSPTGFKHTGVFPEQAVNWAWYQQKIRAANRPVKVLNLFGYTGGATLACAAAGATVCHVDASKGIVAWGKDNAAASGLADKPIRWLVDDCAKFVAREKRRGN
;
A
#
# COMPACT_ATOMS: atom_id res chain seq x y z
N MET A 1 -16.45 12.20 -5.26
CA MET A 1 -15.58 11.08 -4.84
C MET A 1 -14.69 10.75 -6.02
N ARG A 2 -13.37 10.52 -5.80
CA ARG A 2 -12.45 10.14 -6.88
C ARG A 2 -12.17 8.65 -6.72
N PRO A 3 -12.42 7.80 -7.72
CA PRO A 3 -12.09 6.38 -7.66
C PRO A 3 -10.59 6.17 -7.75
N ALA A 4 -10.09 5.08 -7.17
CA ALA A 4 -8.69 4.66 -7.29
C ALA A 4 -8.53 3.74 -8.51
N ASP A 5 -8.75 4.30 -9.70
CA ASP A 5 -8.84 3.62 -10.99
C ASP A 5 -7.53 3.64 -11.80
N THR A 6 -6.45 4.15 -11.20
CA THR A 6 -5.12 4.22 -11.83
C THR A 6 -4.31 2.91 -11.75
N TRP A 7 -4.88 1.87 -11.15
CA TRP A 7 -4.26 0.57 -11.06
C TRP A 7 -4.38 -0.23 -12.35
N LYS A 8 -3.27 -0.78 -12.82
CA LYS A 8 -3.27 -1.78 -13.91
C LYS A 8 -3.42 -3.20 -13.37
N ASP A 9 -2.77 -3.46 -12.26
CA ASP A 9 -2.58 -4.80 -11.70
C ASP A 9 -3.43 -5.04 -10.44
N TYR A 10 -4.31 -4.11 -10.06
CA TYR A 10 -5.24 -4.30 -8.95
C TYR A 10 -6.66 -3.92 -9.35
N GLU A 11 -7.62 -4.72 -8.89
CA GLU A 11 -9.04 -4.46 -9.09
C GLU A 11 -9.87 -5.05 -7.95
N LEU A 12 -10.80 -4.27 -7.42
CA LEU A 12 -11.87 -4.79 -6.56
C LEU A 12 -12.98 -5.34 -7.46
N LEU A 13 -13.06 -6.67 -7.53
CA LEU A 13 -13.98 -7.37 -8.45
C LEU A 13 -15.40 -7.49 -7.91
N ASP A 14 -15.54 -7.67 -6.59
CA ASP A 14 -16.83 -7.80 -5.92
C ASP A 14 -16.65 -7.64 -4.41
N ALA A 15 -17.72 -7.24 -3.70
CA ALA A 15 -17.69 -7.10 -2.26
C ALA A 15 -19.06 -7.43 -1.67
N THR A 16 -19.14 -8.40 -0.78
CA THR A 16 -20.37 -8.79 -0.08
C THR A 16 -20.07 -9.61 1.17
N ASP A 17 -21.00 -9.62 2.12
CA ASP A 17 -20.98 -10.45 3.32
C ASP A 17 -19.65 -10.38 4.10
N GLY A 18 -19.21 -9.15 4.36
CA GLY A 18 -17.98 -8.89 5.12
C GLY A 18 -16.67 -9.21 4.41
N ASN A 19 -16.71 -9.54 3.12
CA ASN A 19 -15.56 -9.92 2.32
C ASN A 19 -15.48 -9.12 1.02
N ARG A 20 -14.27 -9.03 0.49
CA ARG A 20 -14.00 -8.53 -0.86
C ARG A 20 -13.18 -9.54 -1.65
N LEU A 21 -13.56 -9.67 -2.92
CA LEU A 21 -12.84 -10.41 -3.94
C LEU A 21 -12.00 -9.42 -4.73
N GLU A 22 -10.70 -9.63 -4.77
CA GLU A 22 -9.74 -8.72 -5.36
C GLU A 22 -8.81 -9.45 -6.32
N ARG A 23 -8.43 -8.78 -7.41
CA ARG A 23 -7.35 -9.19 -8.29
C ARG A 23 -6.08 -8.40 -7.95
N TRP A 24 -4.99 -9.12 -7.74
CA TRP A 24 -3.66 -8.60 -7.42
C TRP A 24 -2.63 -9.15 -8.43
N GLY A 25 -2.45 -8.46 -9.56
CA GLY A 25 -1.78 -9.01 -10.72
C GLY A 25 -2.63 -10.14 -11.32
N GLU A 26 -2.06 -11.35 -11.36
CA GLU A 26 -2.76 -12.57 -11.81
C GLU A 26 -3.37 -13.38 -10.63
N THR A 27 -3.29 -12.85 -9.42
CA THR A 27 -3.72 -13.56 -8.20
C THR A 27 -5.08 -13.03 -7.73
N LEU A 28 -6.00 -13.94 -7.46
CA LEU A 28 -7.32 -13.64 -6.90
C LEU A 28 -7.31 -13.92 -5.39
N LEU A 29 -7.58 -12.90 -4.60
CA LEU A 29 -7.62 -12.99 -3.14
C LEU A 29 -9.02 -12.68 -2.60
N ILE A 30 -9.45 -13.45 -1.60
CA ILE A 30 -10.60 -13.10 -0.76
C ILE A 30 -10.08 -12.66 0.60
N ARG A 31 -10.48 -11.45 1.01
CA ARG A 31 -10.08 -10.88 2.29
C ARG A 31 -11.28 -10.29 3.04
N PRO A 32 -11.34 -10.43 4.37
CA PRO A 32 -12.40 -9.80 5.16
C PRO A 32 -12.27 -8.28 5.17
N ASP A 33 -13.39 -7.61 4.99
CA ASP A 33 -13.49 -6.17 5.12
C ASP A 33 -14.71 -5.79 5.98
N PRO A 34 -14.50 -5.26 7.19
CA PRO A 34 -15.60 -4.88 8.07
C PRO A 34 -16.45 -3.72 7.58
N GLN A 35 -16.00 -2.99 6.55
CA GLN A 35 -16.78 -1.93 5.92
C GLN A 35 -17.83 -2.48 4.95
N VAL A 36 -17.70 -3.72 4.52
CA VAL A 36 -18.66 -4.42 3.66
C VAL A 36 -19.78 -4.99 4.54
N VAL A 37 -20.73 -4.12 4.92
CA VAL A 37 -21.84 -4.47 5.82
C VAL A 37 -23.07 -5.02 5.10
N TRP A 38 -23.12 -4.91 3.79
CA TRP A 38 -24.21 -5.42 2.96
C TRP A 38 -24.05 -6.90 2.66
N LYS A 39 -25.19 -7.55 2.40
CA LYS A 39 -25.28 -8.96 2.04
C LYS A 39 -26.04 -9.07 0.71
N THR A 40 -25.33 -8.98 -0.38
CA THR A 40 -25.84 -9.21 -1.72
C THR A 40 -25.44 -10.60 -2.22
N PRO A 41 -26.14 -11.20 -3.18
CA PRO A 41 -25.64 -12.39 -3.85
C PRO A 41 -24.26 -12.11 -4.46
N LYS A 42 -23.37 -13.08 -4.38
CA LYS A 42 -22.05 -13.01 -5.06
C LYS A 42 -22.27 -12.92 -6.57
N GLN A 43 -21.94 -11.79 -7.17
CA GLN A 43 -22.19 -11.54 -8.58
C GLN A 43 -21.09 -12.09 -9.48
N SER A 44 -19.83 -12.08 -9.02
CA SER A 44 -18.72 -12.58 -9.80
C SER A 44 -18.53 -14.10 -9.65
N PRO A 45 -18.45 -14.85 -10.77
CA PRO A 45 -18.11 -16.28 -10.72
C PRO A 45 -16.66 -16.52 -10.23
N LEU A 46 -15.85 -15.48 -10.13
CA LEU A 46 -14.46 -15.57 -9.69
C LEU A 46 -14.32 -15.83 -8.19
N TRP A 47 -15.38 -15.68 -7.39
CA TRP A 47 -15.37 -16.10 -5.97
C TRP A 47 -14.96 -17.57 -5.80
N ALA A 48 -15.44 -18.45 -6.71
CA ALA A 48 -15.10 -19.86 -6.68
C ALA A 48 -13.67 -20.16 -7.18
N LYS A 49 -13.05 -19.20 -7.87
CA LYS A 49 -11.71 -19.32 -8.48
C LYS A 49 -10.63 -18.60 -7.67
N ALA A 50 -10.95 -18.09 -6.48
CA ALA A 50 -9.97 -17.41 -5.64
C ALA A 50 -8.77 -18.33 -5.32
N ASP A 51 -7.58 -17.79 -5.44
CA ASP A 51 -6.30 -18.49 -5.24
C ASP A 51 -5.95 -18.64 -3.76
N ALA A 52 -6.34 -17.66 -2.95
CA ALA A 52 -6.20 -17.72 -1.51
C ALA A 52 -7.32 -16.94 -0.80
N ILE A 53 -7.64 -17.40 0.42
CA ILE A 53 -8.66 -16.79 1.29
C ILE A 53 -8.03 -16.53 2.64
N TYR A 54 -8.21 -15.32 3.17
CA TYR A 54 -7.80 -15.01 4.53
C TYR A 54 -8.95 -15.26 5.50
N HIS A 55 -8.73 -16.13 6.44
CA HIS A 55 -9.66 -16.44 7.54
C HIS A 55 -9.26 -15.68 8.79
N ARG A 56 -10.17 -14.86 9.31
CA ARG A 56 -9.92 -14.08 10.53
C ARG A 56 -10.08 -14.96 11.76
N SER A 57 -9.11 -14.90 12.68
CA SER A 57 -9.22 -15.52 13.99
C SER A 57 -9.99 -14.64 14.96
N ASN A 58 -10.76 -15.25 15.86
CA ASN A 58 -11.44 -14.57 16.96
C ASN A 58 -10.47 -14.07 18.05
N GLN A 59 -9.22 -14.53 18.03
CA GLN A 59 -8.16 -14.16 18.98
C GLN A 59 -7.23 -13.08 18.45
N GLY A 60 -7.55 -12.47 17.30
CA GLY A 60 -6.71 -11.52 16.57
C GLY A 60 -5.83 -12.21 15.53
N GLY A 61 -5.52 -11.47 14.44
CA GLY A 61 -4.83 -12.05 13.30
C GLY A 61 -5.69 -13.00 12.49
N GLY A 62 -5.11 -14.04 11.93
CA GLY A 62 -5.76 -15.06 11.11
C GLY A 62 -4.75 -15.80 10.24
N GLU A 63 -5.25 -16.58 9.30
CA GLU A 63 -4.43 -17.41 8.42
C GLU A 63 -4.93 -17.38 6.97
N TRP A 64 -4.03 -17.67 6.04
CA TRP A 64 -4.34 -17.82 4.63
C TRP A 64 -4.59 -19.29 4.29
N GLU A 65 -5.74 -19.57 3.74
CA GLU A 65 -6.04 -20.81 3.02
C GLU A 65 -5.57 -20.64 1.57
N TYR A 66 -4.54 -21.37 1.16
CA TYR A 66 -4.03 -21.36 -0.21
C TYR A 66 -4.67 -22.49 -1.01
N ARG A 67 -5.38 -22.16 -2.09
CA ARG A 67 -5.99 -23.13 -3.03
C ARG A 67 -5.05 -23.51 -4.16
N ARG A 68 -4.02 -22.69 -4.40
CA ARG A 68 -2.88 -23.03 -5.24
C ARG A 68 -1.59 -22.46 -4.65
N ARG A 69 -0.46 -22.95 -5.10
CA ARG A 69 0.83 -22.37 -4.72
C ARG A 69 0.96 -20.96 -5.29
N LEU A 70 1.18 -19.98 -4.44
CA LEU A 70 1.46 -18.60 -4.82
C LEU A 70 2.95 -18.28 -4.66
N PRO A 71 3.49 -17.32 -5.42
CA PRO A 71 4.79 -16.76 -5.10
C PRO A 71 4.71 -16.07 -3.73
N GLU A 72 5.81 -16.11 -2.98
CA GLU A 72 5.89 -15.41 -1.70
C GLU A 72 5.69 -13.90 -1.85
N LYS A 73 6.22 -13.34 -2.96
CA LYS A 73 6.12 -11.93 -3.30
C LYS A 73 5.93 -11.76 -4.79
N TRP A 74 5.16 -10.76 -5.19
CA TRP A 74 5.05 -10.35 -6.59
C TRP A 74 4.89 -8.82 -6.70
N LYS A 75 4.97 -8.29 -7.90
CA LYS A 75 4.90 -6.85 -8.14
C LYS A 75 3.56 -6.47 -8.75
N ILE A 76 3.05 -5.32 -8.34
CA ILE A 76 1.91 -4.64 -8.97
C ILE A 76 2.28 -3.19 -9.28
N SER A 77 1.62 -2.57 -10.24
CA SER A 77 1.92 -1.21 -10.70
C SER A 77 0.71 -0.30 -10.59
N CYS A 78 0.97 0.96 -10.23
CA CYS A 78 -0.01 2.03 -10.19
C CYS A 78 0.55 3.27 -10.89
N GLY A 79 -0.30 4.02 -11.58
CA GLY A 79 0.08 5.21 -12.31
C GLY A 79 0.79 4.92 -13.63
N GLU A 80 1.21 5.97 -14.34
CA GLU A 80 1.86 5.91 -15.64
C GLU A 80 3.04 6.91 -15.72
N GLY A 81 3.93 6.68 -16.70
CA GLY A 81 5.06 7.55 -16.94
C GLY A 81 5.93 7.76 -15.71
N GLU A 82 6.23 9.02 -15.39
CA GLU A 82 7.04 9.41 -14.22
C GLU A 82 6.31 9.19 -12.88
N ASP A 83 4.98 9.01 -12.91
CA ASP A 83 4.15 8.76 -11.74
C ASP A 83 4.00 7.26 -11.42
N LYS A 84 4.52 6.40 -12.28
CA LYS A 84 4.42 4.96 -12.11
C LYS A 84 5.17 4.51 -10.87
N LEU A 85 4.45 3.82 -9.99
CA LEU A 85 5.02 3.11 -8.85
C LEU A 85 4.90 1.60 -9.08
N THR A 86 5.95 0.88 -8.78
CA THR A 86 5.95 -0.59 -8.74
C THR A 86 6.12 -1.03 -7.29
N LEU A 87 5.11 -1.71 -6.78
CA LEU A 87 5.02 -2.09 -5.37
C LEU A 87 5.05 -3.61 -5.25
N ILE A 88 5.82 -4.10 -4.31
CA ILE A 88 5.89 -5.51 -3.96
C ILE A 88 4.73 -5.82 -3.01
N VAL A 89 4.01 -6.87 -3.29
CA VAL A 89 2.91 -7.38 -2.45
C VAL A 89 3.21 -8.81 -2.01
N SER A 90 2.71 -9.16 -0.84
CA SER A 90 2.88 -10.48 -0.23
C SER A 90 1.72 -10.74 0.74
N PRO A 91 1.09 -11.91 0.72
CA PRO A 91 0.21 -12.33 1.80
C PRO A 91 1.00 -12.38 3.11
N THR A 92 0.65 -11.53 4.06
CA THR A 92 1.30 -11.51 5.38
C THR A 92 0.50 -12.36 6.38
N GLY A 93 1.05 -12.62 7.56
CA GLY A 93 0.31 -13.26 8.66
C GLY A 93 -0.92 -12.46 9.13
N PHE A 94 -1.12 -11.28 8.59
CA PHE A 94 -2.35 -10.49 8.71
C PHE A 94 -3.05 -10.42 7.36
N LYS A 95 -4.31 -9.92 7.32
CA LYS A 95 -5.07 -9.76 6.07
C LYS A 95 -4.43 -8.80 5.03
N HIS A 96 -3.40 -8.06 5.44
CA HIS A 96 -2.77 -7.04 4.60
C HIS A 96 -1.75 -7.65 3.64
N THR A 97 -1.64 -7.04 2.47
CA THR A 97 -0.77 -7.50 1.38
C THR A 97 0.43 -6.58 1.12
N GLY A 98 0.63 -5.60 2.00
CA GLY A 98 1.70 -4.61 1.85
C GLY A 98 1.27 -3.31 1.16
N VAL A 99 0.07 -3.25 0.60
CA VAL A 99 -0.45 -2.06 -0.11
C VAL A 99 -1.89 -1.81 0.28
N PHE A 100 -2.26 -0.54 0.37
CA PHE A 100 -3.62 -0.05 0.48
C PHE A 100 -4.00 0.63 -0.86
N PRO A 101 -4.65 -0.09 -1.79
CA PRO A 101 -4.88 0.41 -3.15
C PRO A 101 -5.70 1.69 -3.22
N GLU A 102 -6.62 1.90 -2.28
CA GLU A 102 -7.43 3.10 -2.16
C GLU A 102 -6.61 4.37 -1.95
N GLN A 103 -5.37 4.26 -1.46
CA GLN A 103 -4.48 5.39 -1.26
C GLN A 103 -3.89 5.97 -2.55
N ALA A 104 -4.04 5.29 -3.68
CA ALA A 104 -3.57 5.78 -4.98
C ALA A 104 -4.13 7.17 -5.33
N VAL A 105 -5.37 7.46 -4.93
CA VAL A 105 -5.99 8.77 -5.09
C VAL A 105 -5.21 9.87 -4.34
N ASN A 106 -4.78 9.57 -3.12
CA ASN A 106 -3.98 10.49 -2.32
C ASN A 106 -2.58 10.65 -2.91
N TRP A 107 -1.98 9.56 -3.41
CA TRP A 107 -0.66 9.61 -4.04
C TRP A 107 -0.65 10.53 -5.26
N ALA A 108 -1.63 10.39 -6.15
CA ALA A 108 -1.79 11.27 -7.32
C ALA A 108 -1.98 12.74 -6.89
N TRP A 109 -2.74 12.99 -5.82
CA TRP A 109 -2.93 14.33 -5.29
C TRP A 109 -1.64 14.92 -4.72
N TYR A 110 -0.82 14.13 -3.98
CA TYR A 110 0.48 14.58 -3.47
C TYR A 110 1.42 14.95 -4.62
N GLN A 111 1.51 14.11 -5.64
CA GLN A 111 2.34 14.35 -6.83
C GLN A 111 1.94 15.65 -7.51
N GLN A 112 0.65 15.87 -7.74
CA GLN A 112 0.14 17.10 -8.33
C GLN A 112 0.52 18.34 -7.49
N LYS A 113 0.34 18.28 -6.16
CA LYS A 113 0.63 19.40 -5.26
C LYS A 113 2.12 19.72 -5.20
N ILE A 114 2.98 18.70 -5.17
CA ILE A 114 4.42 18.87 -5.11
C ILE A 114 4.92 19.53 -6.40
N ARG A 115 4.48 19.09 -7.58
CA ARG A 115 4.85 19.68 -8.86
C ARG A 115 4.34 21.12 -9.00
N ALA A 116 3.11 21.39 -8.59
CA ALA A 116 2.51 22.72 -8.65
C ALA A 116 3.16 23.73 -7.69
N ALA A 117 3.93 23.29 -6.71
CA ALA A 117 4.58 24.19 -5.75
C ALA A 117 5.67 25.05 -6.37
N ASN A 118 6.28 24.63 -7.50
CA ASN A 118 7.38 25.33 -8.19
C ASN A 118 8.54 25.73 -7.27
N ARG A 119 8.81 24.96 -6.24
CA ARG A 119 9.89 25.14 -5.25
C ARG A 119 10.28 23.80 -4.65
N PRO A 120 11.46 23.65 -4.05
CA PRO A 120 11.81 22.47 -3.29
C PRO A 120 10.78 22.17 -2.19
N VAL A 121 10.28 20.93 -2.15
CA VAL A 121 9.30 20.48 -1.18
C VAL A 121 9.94 19.43 -0.27
N LYS A 122 9.77 19.60 1.03
CA LYS A 122 10.14 18.61 2.05
C LYS A 122 8.86 17.99 2.61
N VAL A 123 8.82 16.66 2.66
CA VAL A 123 7.66 15.90 3.13
C VAL A 123 8.06 15.06 4.33
N LEU A 124 7.27 15.13 5.39
CA LEU A 124 7.33 14.20 6.51
C LEU A 124 6.18 13.20 6.38
N ASN A 125 6.50 11.92 6.18
CA ASN A 125 5.54 10.83 6.14
C ASN A 125 5.67 10.00 7.42
N LEU A 126 4.70 10.13 8.32
CA LEU A 126 4.57 9.38 9.55
C LEU A 126 3.69 8.14 9.34
N PHE A 127 3.99 7.05 10.05
CA PHE A 127 3.33 5.76 9.82
C PHE A 127 3.43 5.35 8.35
N GLY A 128 4.65 5.50 7.81
CA GLY A 128 4.89 5.47 6.37
C GLY A 128 4.65 4.11 5.71
N TYR A 129 4.46 3.05 6.55
CA TYR A 129 4.18 1.68 6.12
C TYR A 129 5.19 1.23 5.06
N THR A 130 4.77 0.55 3.99
CA THR A 130 5.62 0.07 2.90
C THR A 130 5.99 1.17 1.88
N GLY A 131 5.71 2.43 2.19
CA GLY A 131 6.27 3.57 1.47
C GLY A 131 5.46 4.10 0.29
N GLY A 132 4.23 3.66 0.02
CA GLY A 132 3.47 4.12 -1.16
C GLY A 132 3.39 5.66 -1.26
N ALA A 133 2.98 6.36 -0.19
CA ALA A 133 2.96 7.82 -0.16
C ALA A 133 4.36 8.45 -0.25
N THR A 134 5.36 7.85 0.40
CA THR A 134 6.76 8.26 0.33
C THR A 134 7.27 8.26 -1.11
N LEU A 135 7.04 7.16 -1.81
CA LEU A 135 7.50 6.97 -3.19
C LEU A 135 6.78 7.90 -4.15
N ALA A 136 5.47 8.10 -3.98
CA ALA A 136 4.71 9.08 -4.76
C ALA A 136 5.28 10.49 -4.60
N CYS A 137 5.57 10.92 -3.38
CA CYS A 137 6.19 12.23 -3.11
C CYS A 137 7.59 12.34 -3.72
N ALA A 138 8.42 11.29 -3.58
CA ALA A 138 9.78 11.27 -4.11
C ALA A 138 9.82 11.25 -5.65
N ALA A 139 8.88 10.54 -6.30
CA ALA A 139 8.73 10.56 -7.77
C ALA A 139 8.38 11.95 -8.29
N ALA A 140 7.59 12.71 -7.51
CA ALA A 140 7.26 14.10 -7.83
C ALA A 140 8.36 15.12 -7.50
N GLY A 141 9.54 14.67 -7.02
CA GLY A 141 10.71 15.53 -6.77
C GLY A 141 10.83 16.05 -5.32
N ALA A 142 10.05 15.57 -4.38
CA ALA A 142 10.21 15.97 -2.98
C ALA A 142 11.39 15.27 -2.29
N THR A 143 11.97 15.94 -1.31
CA THR A 143 12.79 15.29 -0.28
C THR A 143 11.88 14.72 0.81
N VAL A 144 11.98 13.43 1.12
CA VAL A 144 11.03 12.77 2.02
C VAL A 144 11.74 12.24 3.26
N CYS A 145 11.17 12.49 4.43
CA CYS A 145 11.49 11.78 5.67
C CYS A 145 10.39 10.75 5.95
N HIS A 146 10.72 9.48 5.82
CA HIS A 146 9.82 8.35 6.08
C HIS A 146 10.08 7.81 7.48
N VAL A 147 9.05 7.73 8.29
CA VAL A 147 9.11 7.22 9.67
C VAL A 147 8.07 6.13 9.87
N ASP A 148 8.53 4.96 10.30
CA ASP A 148 7.67 3.85 10.73
C ASP A 148 8.36 3.07 11.85
N ALA A 149 7.59 2.52 12.77
CA ALA A 149 8.14 1.81 13.93
C ALA A 149 8.65 0.40 13.60
N SER A 150 8.20 -0.19 12.50
CA SER A 150 8.54 -1.56 12.12
C SER A 150 9.76 -1.60 11.20
N LYS A 151 10.86 -2.19 11.68
CA LYS A 151 12.09 -2.39 10.88
C LYS A 151 11.82 -3.17 9.57
N GLY A 152 11.00 -4.23 9.65
CA GLY A 152 10.67 -5.04 8.47
C GLY A 152 9.83 -4.27 7.44
N ILE A 153 8.91 -3.43 7.90
CA ILE A 153 8.07 -2.59 7.04
C ILE A 153 8.91 -1.49 6.37
N VAL A 154 9.82 -0.85 7.10
CA VAL A 154 10.75 0.13 6.51
C VAL A 154 11.68 -0.52 5.48
N ALA A 155 12.16 -1.74 5.73
CA ALA A 155 12.94 -2.50 4.75
C ALA A 155 12.11 -2.78 3.47
N TRP A 156 10.86 -3.20 3.63
CA TRP A 156 9.93 -3.39 2.51
C TRP A 156 9.71 -2.09 1.72
N GLY A 157 9.62 -0.94 2.40
CA GLY A 157 9.57 0.37 1.74
C GLY A 157 10.79 0.66 0.86
N LYS A 158 11.99 0.28 1.31
CA LYS A 158 13.23 0.39 0.50
C LYS A 158 13.21 -0.56 -0.70
N ASP A 159 12.69 -1.79 -0.53
CA ASP A 159 12.52 -2.73 -1.63
C ASP A 159 11.54 -2.18 -2.68
N ASN A 160 10.46 -1.52 -2.24
CA ASN A 160 9.51 -0.82 -3.11
C ASN A 160 10.16 0.38 -3.82
N ALA A 161 11.05 1.12 -3.15
CA ALA A 161 11.82 2.20 -3.78
C ALA A 161 12.70 1.65 -4.91
N ALA A 162 13.41 0.56 -4.66
CA ALA A 162 14.23 -0.10 -5.68
C ALA A 162 13.37 -0.64 -6.84
N ALA A 163 12.25 -1.30 -6.54
CA ALA A 163 11.34 -1.82 -7.55
C ALA A 163 10.72 -0.71 -8.43
N SER A 164 10.54 0.50 -7.87
CA SER A 164 10.01 1.67 -8.58
C SER A 164 11.10 2.51 -9.28
N GLY A 165 12.39 2.13 -9.21
CA GLY A 165 13.49 2.93 -9.76
C GLY A 165 13.76 4.23 -8.99
N LEU A 166 13.40 4.28 -7.71
CA LEU A 166 13.48 5.47 -6.85
C LEU A 166 14.50 5.32 -5.70
N ALA A 167 15.38 4.31 -5.77
CA ALA A 167 16.34 4.02 -4.70
C ALA A 167 17.29 5.19 -4.42
N ASP A 168 17.65 5.96 -5.46
CA ASP A 168 18.59 7.10 -5.39
C ASP A 168 17.90 8.43 -5.06
N LYS A 169 16.57 8.43 -4.88
CA LYS A 169 15.84 9.64 -4.51
C LYS A 169 16.14 10.04 -3.05
N PRO A 170 16.04 11.34 -2.72
CA PRO A 170 16.38 11.86 -1.39
C PRO A 170 15.32 11.46 -0.33
N ILE A 171 15.32 10.18 0.04
CA ILE A 171 14.42 9.62 1.04
C ILE A 171 15.24 9.23 2.27
N ARG A 172 14.94 9.86 3.40
CA ARG A 172 15.48 9.48 4.71
C ARG A 172 14.56 8.45 5.36
N TRP A 173 15.01 7.21 5.47
CA TRP A 173 14.28 6.11 6.07
C TRP A 173 14.60 5.98 7.55
N LEU A 174 13.59 6.05 8.42
CA LEU A 174 13.76 5.95 9.87
C LEU A 174 12.87 4.86 10.45
N VAL A 175 13.48 4.02 11.28
CA VAL A 175 12.77 3.07 12.14
C VAL A 175 12.62 3.74 13.51
N ASP A 176 11.43 4.27 13.80
CA ASP A 176 11.19 5.05 15.02
C ASP A 176 9.69 5.11 15.35
N ASP A 177 9.38 5.28 16.62
CA ASP A 177 8.03 5.64 17.07
C ASP A 177 7.68 7.06 16.60
N CYS A 178 6.63 7.19 15.80
CA CYS A 178 6.26 8.46 15.16
C CYS A 178 5.96 9.55 16.16
N ALA A 179 5.31 9.26 17.29
CA ALA A 179 4.98 10.26 18.30
C ALA A 179 6.25 10.74 19.02
N LYS A 180 7.14 9.80 19.38
CA LYS A 180 8.43 10.13 19.99
C LYS A 180 9.32 10.91 19.02
N PHE A 181 9.31 10.54 17.75
CA PHE A 181 10.03 11.26 16.69
C PHE A 181 9.57 12.71 16.63
N VAL A 182 8.27 12.96 16.47
CA VAL A 182 7.72 14.32 16.41
C VAL A 182 8.03 15.13 17.64
N ALA A 183 7.85 14.55 18.83
CA ALA A 183 8.17 15.25 20.10
C ALA A 183 9.65 15.65 20.18
N ARG A 184 10.55 14.82 19.65
CA ARG A 184 11.99 15.08 19.61
C ARG A 184 12.34 16.18 18.61
N GLU A 185 11.76 16.14 17.40
CA GLU A 185 12.02 17.15 16.36
C GLU A 185 11.46 18.53 16.77
N LYS A 186 10.28 18.58 17.39
CA LYS A 186 9.77 19.85 17.98
C LYS A 186 10.71 20.47 19.00
N ARG A 187 11.35 19.66 19.88
CA ARG A 187 12.33 20.17 20.86
C ARG A 187 13.62 20.69 20.21
N ARG A 188 13.94 20.20 18.99
CA ARG A 188 15.10 20.63 18.20
C ARG A 188 14.82 21.87 17.34
N GLY A 189 13.58 22.35 17.29
CA GLY A 189 13.17 23.48 16.47
C GLY A 189 12.92 23.15 14.99
N ASN A 190 12.71 21.85 14.68
CA ASN A 190 12.39 21.38 13.32
C ASN A 190 10.87 21.29 13.10
#